data_2beba37c5a3dc554bb22978578f7c974
#
_entry.id   2beba37c5a3dc554bb22978578f7c974
#
_cell.length_a   1.000
_cell.length_b   1.000
_cell.length_c   1.000
_cell.angle_alpha   90.00
_cell.angle_beta   90.00
_cell.angle_gamma   90.00
#
_symmetry.space_group_name_H-M   'P 1'
#
loop_
_entity.id
_entity.type
_entity.pdbx_description
1 polymer ?
#
loop_
_entity_poly.entity_id
_entity_poly.type
_entity_poly.pdbx_seq_one_letter_code
_entity_poly.pdbx_strand_id
1 'polypeptide(L)'
;MVGLTQVLLAGLSGLRASQTGLGVVSNNIANASTPGYVRTEMALSPRSQLGLGAGVEVAGIRRAADQFLSTASYIASAASGAATARADLLDRAQAHFGDPASGASMFAMLDDFWSALTDLGVDASSALRRSEVVNNLETMFTEVQRIGESLQGLIAESDQRISDAVAEAQDLMNRVTQLNQEIQLNKRTGADSSGAENAQSALIDQLSALLDVRVTTQPEGGVHVRTSGGALLVGVTAARLSYQPGNASAGAFGTITLNEDIGAFSNLEPYIMGGEIKGLLDVRDKDLPGLMQALGGFAAALGDAVNEIHNENASSPARSVLNGRQTGLIGGDGLHRRSHDRRRGCLGRAAPAADHRFRRRADRRRRPGDGL
;
A
#
# COMPACT_ATOMS: atom_id res chain seq x y z
N MET A 1 -26.29 -45.37 -53.68
CA MET A 1 -25.35 -45.65 -52.57
C MET A 1 -24.86 -44.41 -51.83
N VAL A 2 -25.00 -43.21 -52.41
CA VAL A 2 -24.55 -41.94 -51.76
C VAL A 2 -25.34 -41.64 -50.46
N GLY A 3 -26.62 -41.97 -50.37
CA GLY A 3 -27.44 -41.66 -49.20
C GLY A 3 -27.11 -42.42 -47.91
N LEU A 4 -26.75 -43.72 -47.99
CA LEU A 4 -26.43 -44.52 -46.78
C LEU A 4 -25.11 -44.10 -46.14
N THR A 5 -24.08 -43.80 -46.95
CA THR A 5 -22.80 -43.30 -46.48
C THR A 5 -22.95 -41.93 -45.83
N GLN A 6 -23.82 -41.06 -46.35
CA GLN A 6 -24.11 -39.75 -45.82
C GLN A 6 -24.81 -39.80 -44.47
N VAL A 7 -25.80 -40.72 -44.33
CA VAL A 7 -26.48 -40.94 -43.04
C VAL A 7 -25.50 -41.49 -41.99
N LEU A 8 -24.61 -42.41 -42.39
CA LEU A 8 -23.59 -42.98 -41.50
C LEU A 8 -22.59 -41.87 -41.04
N LEU A 9 -22.13 -41.03 -41.96
CA LEU A 9 -21.23 -39.91 -41.65
C LEU A 9 -21.90 -38.87 -40.75
N ALA A 10 -23.19 -38.59 -40.97
CA ALA A 10 -23.96 -37.69 -40.12
C ALA A 10 -24.12 -38.27 -38.68
N GLY A 11 -24.43 -39.57 -38.59
CA GLY A 11 -24.51 -40.27 -37.30
C GLY A 11 -23.16 -40.28 -36.56
N LEU A 12 -22.05 -40.56 -37.27
CA LEU A 12 -20.71 -40.52 -36.69
C LEU A 12 -20.31 -39.13 -36.21
N SER A 13 -20.68 -38.09 -36.96
CA SER A 13 -20.40 -36.70 -36.54
C SER A 13 -21.19 -36.34 -35.29
N GLY A 14 -22.45 -36.75 -35.17
CA GLY A 14 -23.26 -36.57 -33.96
C GLY A 14 -22.68 -37.30 -32.72
N LEU A 15 -22.20 -38.57 -32.94
CA LEU A 15 -21.57 -39.33 -31.86
C LEU A 15 -20.29 -38.66 -31.35
N ARG A 16 -19.43 -38.17 -32.28
CA ARG A 16 -18.20 -37.42 -31.91
C ARG A 16 -18.53 -36.12 -31.18
N ALA A 17 -19.53 -35.38 -31.63
CA ALA A 17 -19.97 -34.18 -30.95
C ALA A 17 -20.48 -34.48 -29.52
N SER A 18 -21.25 -35.55 -29.35
CA SER A 18 -21.72 -36.00 -28.04
C SER A 18 -20.58 -36.43 -27.12
N GLN A 19 -19.57 -37.12 -27.61
CA GLN A 19 -18.39 -37.50 -26.84
C GLN A 19 -17.59 -36.25 -26.38
N THR A 20 -17.40 -35.30 -27.28
CA THR A 20 -16.74 -34.02 -26.93
C THR A 20 -17.56 -33.26 -25.90
N GLY A 21 -18.88 -33.18 -26.06
CA GLY A 21 -19.79 -32.55 -25.10
C GLY A 21 -19.73 -33.17 -23.71
N LEU A 22 -19.72 -34.50 -23.64
CA LEU A 22 -19.54 -35.22 -22.36
C LEU A 22 -18.19 -34.90 -21.71
N GLY A 23 -17.10 -34.79 -22.51
CA GLY A 23 -15.80 -34.39 -22.02
C GLY A 23 -15.83 -32.98 -21.43
N VAL A 24 -16.47 -32.02 -22.11
CA VAL A 24 -16.64 -30.63 -21.62
C VAL A 24 -17.43 -30.60 -20.31
N VAL A 25 -18.56 -31.32 -20.23
CA VAL A 25 -19.37 -31.37 -19.00
C VAL A 25 -18.60 -32.02 -17.85
N SER A 26 -17.92 -33.13 -18.11
CA SER A 26 -17.08 -33.79 -17.11
C SER A 26 -15.98 -32.87 -16.57
N ASN A 27 -15.33 -32.14 -17.45
CA ASN A 27 -14.28 -31.16 -17.08
C ASN A 27 -14.86 -30.01 -16.24
N ASN A 28 -16.02 -29.49 -16.61
CA ASN A 28 -16.71 -28.44 -15.83
C ASN A 28 -17.12 -28.96 -14.44
N ILE A 29 -17.58 -30.18 -14.29
CA ILE A 29 -17.94 -30.79 -13.01
C ILE A 29 -16.66 -30.99 -12.15
N ALA A 30 -15.62 -31.55 -12.74
CA ALA A 30 -14.35 -31.78 -12.03
C ALA A 30 -13.73 -30.52 -11.49
N ASN A 31 -13.88 -29.39 -12.19
CA ASN A 31 -13.30 -28.11 -11.82
C ASN A 31 -14.31 -27.12 -11.20
N ALA A 32 -15.52 -27.55 -10.88
CA ALA A 32 -16.57 -26.67 -10.35
C ALA A 32 -16.16 -25.93 -9.04
N SER A 33 -15.28 -26.56 -8.26
CA SER A 33 -14.73 -25.97 -7.02
C SER A 33 -13.31 -25.41 -7.17
N THR A 34 -12.76 -25.38 -8.37
CA THR A 34 -11.42 -24.82 -8.62
C THR A 34 -11.51 -23.30 -8.69
N PRO A 35 -10.81 -22.55 -7.81
CA PRO A 35 -10.82 -21.09 -7.85
C PRO A 35 -10.36 -20.58 -9.22
N GLY A 36 -11.06 -19.57 -9.74
CA GLY A 36 -10.73 -18.96 -11.03
C GLY A 36 -11.13 -19.79 -12.27
N TYR A 37 -11.70 -20.98 -12.09
CA TYR A 37 -12.17 -21.77 -13.22
C TYR A 37 -13.44 -21.17 -13.83
N VAL A 38 -13.43 -20.96 -15.13
CA VAL A 38 -14.60 -20.54 -15.91
C VAL A 38 -15.10 -21.73 -16.73
N ARG A 39 -16.40 -22.03 -16.62
CA ARG A 39 -17.01 -23.12 -17.36
C ARG A 39 -16.79 -22.96 -18.87
N THR A 40 -16.62 -24.08 -19.53
CA THR A 40 -16.49 -24.14 -20.98
C THR A 40 -17.76 -24.65 -21.63
N GLU A 41 -18.04 -24.17 -22.82
CA GLU A 41 -19.20 -24.56 -23.65
C GLU A 41 -18.74 -25.01 -25.02
N MET A 42 -19.35 -26.04 -25.53
CA MET A 42 -19.09 -26.53 -26.87
C MET A 42 -19.95 -25.76 -27.89
N ALA A 43 -19.32 -25.18 -28.89
CA ALA A 43 -20.00 -24.58 -30.02
C ALA A 43 -20.13 -25.59 -31.16
N LEU A 44 -21.33 -25.79 -31.65
CA LEU A 44 -21.63 -26.65 -32.78
C LEU A 44 -21.99 -25.84 -34.03
N SER A 45 -21.51 -26.28 -35.19
CA SER A 45 -21.93 -25.75 -36.47
C SER A 45 -22.53 -26.85 -37.35
N PRO A 46 -23.53 -26.51 -38.14
CA PRO A 46 -24.07 -27.48 -39.09
C PRO A 46 -23.05 -27.73 -40.21
N ARG A 47 -22.84 -29.01 -40.55
CA ARG A 47 -22.03 -29.41 -41.69
C ARG A 47 -22.92 -29.64 -42.87
N SER A 48 -22.70 -28.95 -43.98
CA SER A 48 -23.38 -29.18 -45.23
C SER A 48 -22.41 -29.61 -46.33
N GLN A 49 -22.83 -30.55 -47.17
CA GLN A 49 -22.06 -30.98 -48.34
C GLN A 49 -22.99 -30.99 -49.56
N LEU A 50 -22.65 -30.27 -50.58
CA LEU A 50 -23.46 -30.12 -51.83
C LEU A 50 -24.90 -29.64 -51.54
N GLY A 51 -25.11 -28.77 -50.56
CA GLY A 51 -26.42 -28.26 -50.17
C GLY A 51 -27.29 -29.21 -49.35
N LEU A 52 -26.79 -30.41 -49.02
CA LEU A 52 -27.46 -31.40 -48.14
C LEU A 52 -26.83 -31.43 -46.78
N GLY A 53 -27.65 -31.59 -45.72
CA GLY A 53 -27.17 -31.73 -44.35
C GLY A 53 -26.23 -32.94 -44.18
N ALA A 54 -24.99 -32.73 -43.73
CA ALA A 54 -23.98 -33.78 -43.56
C ALA A 54 -23.63 -34.02 -42.08
N GLY A 55 -24.51 -33.61 -41.16
CA GLY A 55 -24.31 -33.74 -39.73
C GLY A 55 -23.88 -32.46 -39.04
N VAL A 56 -23.13 -32.61 -37.93
CA VAL A 56 -22.65 -31.46 -37.10
C VAL A 56 -21.13 -31.50 -36.97
N GLU A 57 -20.56 -30.35 -36.82
CA GLU A 57 -19.14 -30.20 -36.54
C GLU A 57 -18.95 -29.41 -35.23
N VAL A 58 -18.00 -29.83 -34.41
CA VAL A 58 -17.58 -29.04 -33.23
C VAL A 58 -16.77 -27.86 -33.74
N ALA A 59 -17.39 -26.69 -33.75
CA ALA A 59 -16.73 -25.43 -34.18
C ALA A 59 -15.67 -24.95 -33.20
N GLY A 60 -15.71 -25.45 -31.96
CA GLY A 60 -14.73 -25.17 -30.92
C GLY A 60 -15.32 -25.27 -29.52
N ILE A 61 -14.44 -25.23 -28.54
CA ILE A 61 -14.79 -25.10 -27.12
C ILE A 61 -14.49 -23.63 -26.73
N ARG A 62 -15.46 -22.98 -26.08
CA ARG A 62 -15.36 -21.57 -25.70
C ARG A 62 -15.58 -21.43 -24.20
N ARG A 63 -14.86 -20.50 -23.59
CA ARG A 63 -15.12 -20.13 -22.19
C ARG A 63 -16.36 -19.21 -22.12
N ALA A 64 -17.23 -19.50 -21.15
CA ALA A 64 -18.38 -18.65 -20.81
C ALA A 64 -17.94 -17.52 -19.86
N ALA A 65 -16.90 -16.77 -20.24
CA ALA A 65 -16.34 -15.71 -19.43
C ALA A 65 -17.11 -14.41 -19.66
N ASP A 66 -17.47 -13.74 -18.57
CA ASP A 66 -17.97 -12.36 -18.57
C ASP A 66 -16.80 -11.40 -18.32
N GLN A 67 -16.49 -10.59 -19.32
CA GLN A 67 -15.39 -9.63 -19.25
C GLN A 67 -15.62 -8.54 -18.18
N PHE A 68 -16.89 -8.13 -17.99
CA PHE A 68 -17.21 -7.12 -16.97
C PHE A 68 -17.00 -7.68 -15.57
N LEU A 69 -17.45 -8.91 -15.34
CA LEU A 69 -17.29 -9.58 -14.06
C LEU A 69 -15.81 -9.85 -13.78
N SER A 70 -15.04 -10.30 -14.77
CA SER A 70 -13.59 -10.51 -14.62
C SER A 70 -12.86 -9.20 -14.30
N THR A 71 -13.21 -8.12 -15.00
CA THR A 71 -12.62 -6.79 -14.72
C THR A 71 -12.98 -6.31 -13.32
N ALA A 72 -14.22 -6.49 -12.88
CA ALA A 72 -14.66 -6.14 -11.53
C ALA A 72 -13.94 -6.97 -10.47
N SER A 73 -13.70 -8.27 -10.72
CA SER A 73 -12.91 -9.14 -9.86
C SER A 73 -11.49 -8.63 -9.70
N TYR A 74 -10.79 -8.30 -10.79
CA TYR A 74 -9.41 -7.78 -10.73
C TYR A 74 -9.32 -6.47 -9.95
N ILE A 75 -10.28 -5.56 -10.13
CA ILE A 75 -10.34 -4.31 -9.36
C ILE A 75 -10.55 -4.60 -7.86
N ALA A 76 -11.44 -5.53 -7.54
CA ALA A 76 -11.72 -5.91 -6.15
C ALA A 76 -10.51 -6.60 -5.51
N SER A 77 -9.83 -7.52 -6.23
CA SER A 77 -8.60 -8.17 -5.79
C SER A 77 -7.49 -7.14 -5.50
N ALA A 78 -7.29 -6.18 -6.39
CA ALA A 78 -6.31 -5.11 -6.20
C ALA A 78 -6.63 -4.23 -4.96
N ALA A 79 -7.90 -3.84 -4.80
CA ALA A 79 -8.33 -3.06 -3.64
C ALA A 79 -8.15 -3.85 -2.33
N SER A 80 -8.52 -5.14 -2.34
CA SER A 80 -8.34 -6.04 -1.20
C SER A 80 -6.87 -6.25 -0.86
N GLY A 81 -6.00 -6.49 -1.86
CA GLY A 81 -4.56 -6.65 -1.66
C GLY A 81 -3.93 -5.42 -0.98
N ALA A 82 -4.23 -4.23 -1.50
CA ALA A 82 -3.75 -2.98 -0.91
C ALA A 82 -4.25 -2.77 0.53
N ALA A 83 -5.54 -3.00 0.77
CA ALA A 83 -6.13 -2.83 2.10
C ALA A 83 -5.58 -3.82 3.12
N THR A 84 -5.42 -5.09 2.72
CA THR A 84 -4.90 -6.15 3.61
C THR A 84 -3.46 -5.89 4.01
N ALA A 85 -2.58 -5.58 3.04
CA ALA A 85 -1.18 -5.28 3.32
C ALA A 85 -1.02 -4.05 4.22
N ARG A 86 -1.84 -3.02 3.98
CA ARG A 86 -1.84 -1.80 4.80
C ARG A 86 -2.36 -2.06 6.21
N ALA A 87 -3.47 -2.80 6.34
CA ALA A 87 -4.05 -3.11 7.65
C ALA A 87 -3.08 -3.94 8.50
N ASP A 88 -2.47 -4.99 7.94
CA ASP A 88 -1.50 -5.85 8.64
C ASP A 88 -0.37 -5.05 9.28
N LEU A 89 0.27 -4.17 8.53
CA LEU A 89 1.40 -3.38 9.04
C LEU A 89 0.95 -2.28 10.02
N LEU A 90 -0.22 -1.66 9.80
CA LEU A 90 -0.74 -0.64 10.70
C LEU A 90 -1.25 -1.23 12.02
N ASP A 91 -1.87 -2.41 12.01
CA ASP A 91 -2.27 -3.13 13.22
C ASP A 91 -1.04 -3.47 14.08
N ARG A 92 0.04 -3.91 13.43
CA ARG A 92 1.32 -4.16 14.11
C ARG A 92 1.96 -2.87 14.61
N ALA A 93 1.89 -1.78 13.85
CA ALA A 93 2.34 -0.47 14.31
C ALA A 93 1.55 -0.01 15.54
N GLN A 94 0.22 -0.16 15.52
CA GLN A 94 -0.64 0.16 16.65
C GLN A 94 -0.30 -0.67 17.89
N ALA A 95 0.01 -1.97 17.71
CA ALA A 95 0.37 -2.83 18.82
C ALA A 95 1.62 -2.35 19.59
N HIS A 96 2.55 -1.63 18.93
CA HIS A 96 3.72 -1.07 19.59
C HIS A 96 3.41 0.10 20.55
N PHE A 97 2.28 0.79 20.36
CA PHE A 97 1.82 1.83 21.29
C PHE A 97 1.15 1.24 22.55
N GLY A 98 0.77 -0.03 22.50
CA GLY A 98 0.06 -0.73 23.56
C GLY A 98 -1.43 -0.44 23.60
N ASP A 99 -2.15 -1.23 24.39
CA ASP A 99 -3.58 -0.99 24.66
C ASP A 99 -3.72 0.18 25.66
N PRO A 100 -4.44 1.26 25.30
CA PRO A 100 -4.69 2.38 26.23
C PRO A 100 -5.30 1.97 27.57
N ALA A 101 -6.05 0.86 27.60
CA ALA A 101 -6.65 0.33 28.82
C ALA A 101 -5.66 -0.50 29.66
N SER A 102 -4.47 -0.84 29.15
CA SER A 102 -3.45 -1.59 29.89
C SER A 102 -2.51 -0.65 30.63
N GLY A 103 -2.10 -1.06 31.84
CA GLY A 103 -1.14 -0.31 32.65
C GLY A 103 0.29 -0.27 32.10
N ALA A 104 0.57 -0.91 30.94
CA ALA A 104 1.89 -0.99 30.33
C ALA A 104 1.98 -0.26 28.97
N SER A 105 1.00 0.58 28.63
CA SER A 105 0.99 1.35 27.41
C SER A 105 1.75 2.68 27.55
N MET A 106 2.16 3.27 26.43
CA MET A 106 2.72 4.62 26.41
C MET A 106 1.75 5.64 27.07
N PHE A 107 0.44 5.42 26.96
CA PHE A 107 -0.59 6.26 27.55
C PHE A 107 -0.61 6.15 29.07
N ALA A 108 -0.47 4.93 29.62
CA ALA A 108 -0.35 4.71 31.06
C ALA A 108 0.92 5.36 31.63
N MET A 109 2.04 5.27 30.92
CA MET A 109 3.28 5.95 31.32
C MET A 109 3.13 7.49 31.35
N LEU A 110 2.31 8.05 30.47
CA LEU A 110 1.96 9.47 30.50
C LEU A 110 1.11 9.83 31.73
N ASP A 111 0.15 8.98 32.09
CA ASP A 111 -0.67 9.16 33.28
C ASP A 111 0.17 9.03 34.56
N ASP A 112 1.11 8.09 34.63
CA ASP A 112 2.06 7.95 35.73
C ASP A 112 2.96 9.18 35.87
N PHE A 113 3.44 9.73 34.76
CA PHE A 113 4.21 10.96 34.77
C PHE A 113 3.38 12.15 35.29
N TRP A 114 2.12 12.31 34.87
CA TRP A 114 1.22 13.35 35.34
C TRP A 114 0.88 13.19 36.84
N SER A 115 0.69 11.94 37.28
CA SER A 115 0.47 11.64 38.69
C SER A 115 1.69 12.03 39.55
N ALA A 116 2.90 11.67 39.13
CA ALA A 116 4.13 12.03 39.80
C ALA A 116 4.37 13.56 39.83
N LEU A 117 4.00 14.28 38.77
CA LEU A 117 4.04 15.75 38.75
C LEU A 117 3.06 16.37 39.76
N THR A 118 1.86 15.82 39.84
CA THR A 118 0.83 16.26 40.79
C THR A 118 1.29 16.05 42.23
N ASP A 119 1.88 14.89 42.52
CA ASP A 119 2.43 14.57 43.83
C ASP A 119 3.63 15.44 44.22
N LEU A 120 4.47 15.78 43.22
CA LEU A 120 5.56 16.74 43.42
C LEU A 120 5.01 18.14 43.75
N GLY A 121 3.87 18.54 43.15
CA GLY A 121 3.21 19.80 43.48
C GLY A 121 2.75 19.92 44.94
N VAL A 122 2.43 18.79 45.59
CA VAL A 122 2.04 18.76 47.02
C VAL A 122 3.25 18.98 47.93
N ASP A 123 4.43 18.43 47.57
CA ASP A 123 5.68 18.61 48.35
C ASP A 123 6.88 18.69 47.39
N ALA A 124 7.16 19.89 46.92
CA ALA A 124 8.30 20.15 46.04
C ALA A 124 9.68 20.03 46.68
N SER A 125 9.74 19.94 48.04
CA SER A 125 11.01 19.79 48.75
C SER A 125 11.49 18.33 48.79
N SER A 126 10.60 17.36 48.60
CA SER A 126 10.90 15.93 48.62
C SER A 126 11.85 15.51 47.48
N ALA A 127 13.03 15.04 47.82
CA ALA A 127 13.98 14.53 46.85
C ALA A 127 13.46 13.25 46.16
N LEU A 128 12.68 12.43 46.88
CA LEU A 128 12.09 11.21 46.35
C LEU A 128 11.10 11.51 45.22
N ARG A 129 10.15 12.43 45.44
CA ARG A 129 9.15 12.82 44.42
C ARG A 129 9.78 13.45 43.19
N ARG A 130 10.86 14.23 43.37
CA ARG A 130 11.64 14.77 42.23
C ARG A 130 12.30 13.67 41.42
N SER A 131 12.87 12.65 42.08
CA SER A 131 13.44 11.49 41.40
C SER A 131 12.38 10.68 40.64
N GLU A 132 11.20 10.52 41.24
CA GLU A 132 10.08 9.80 40.59
C GLU A 132 9.63 10.46 39.31
N VAL A 133 9.43 11.79 39.31
CA VAL A 133 9.11 12.54 38.08
C VAL A 133 10.17 12.36 37.01
N VAL A 134 11.45 12.45 37.36
CA VAL A 134 12.56 12.29 36.41
C VAL A 134 12.59 10.86 35.87
N ASN A 135 12.44 9.85 36.72
CA ASN A 135 12.45 8.45 36.31
C ASN A 135 11.27 8.12 35.38
N ASN A 136 10.05 8.64 35.66
CA ASN A 136 8.88 8.43 34.80
C ASN A 136 9.09 9.12 33.45
N LEU A 137 9.68 10.31 33.44
CA LEU A 137 10.01 11.00 32.19
C LEU A 137 11.06 10.24 31.36
N GLU A 138 12.13 9.74 31.99
CA GLU A 138 13.15 8.93 31.33
C GLU A 138 12.57 7.63 30.76
N THR A 139 11.71 6.96 31.53
CA THR A 139 11.01 5.75 31.10
C THR A 139 10.15 6.04 29.88
N MET A 140 9.42 7.13 29.89
CA MET A 140 8.57 7.54 28.78
C MET A 140 9.38 7.87 27.52
N PHE A 141 10.50 8.61 27.61
CA PHE A 141 11.35 8.85 26.45
C PHE A 141 12.00 7.58 25.91
N THR A 142 12.37 6.65 26.80
CA THR A 142 12.89 5.33 26.40
C THR A 142 11.84 4.55 25.62
N GLU A 143 10.57 4.60 26.05
CA GLU A 143 9.47 3.95 25.35
C GLU A 143 9.18 4.60 24.00
N VAL A 144 9.19 5.93 23.91
CA VAL A 144 9.09 6.68 22.63
C VAL A 144 10.19 6.25 21.65
N GLN A 145 11.44 6.12 22.14
CA GLN A 145 12.55 5.65 21.32
C GLN A 145 12.31 4.21 20.84
N ARG A 146 11.89 3.31 21.74
CA ARG A 146 11.58 1.90 21.41
C ARG A 146 10.49 1.80 20.33
N ILE A 147 9.41 2.59 20.48
CA ILE A 147 8.34 2.63 19.47
C ILE A 147 8.90 3.15 18.14
N GLY A 148 9.70 4.21 18.15
CA GLY A 148 10.34 4.76 16.96
C GLY A 148 11.20 3.73 16.21
N GLU A 149 12.02 2.97 16.94
CA GLU A 149 12.84 1.88 16.39
C GLU A 149 11.98 0.76 15.82
N SER A 150 10.87 0.41 16.49
CA SER A 150 9.92 -0.59 16.01
C SER A 150 9.24 -0.16 14.71
N LEU A 151 8.82 1.11 14.61
CA LEU A 151 8.24 1.66 13.38
C LEU A 151 9.26 1.68 12.22
N GLN A 152 10.54 1.99 12.49
CA GLN A 152 11.61 1.85 11.51
C GLN A 152 11.78 0.41 11.03
N GLY A 153 11.67 -0.56 11.94
CA GLY A 153 11.68 -1.98 11.59
C GLY A 153 10.54 -2.36 10.64
N LEU A 154 9.33 -1.85 10.89
CA LEU A 154 8.18 -2.08 9.99
C LEU A 154 8.35 -1.41 8.62
N ILE A 155 9.00 -0.25 8.55
CA ILE A 155 9.35 0.39 7.27
C ILE A 155 10.32 -0.49 6.48
N ALA A 156 11.36 -1.02 7.13
CA ALA A 156 12.32 -1.91 6.48
C ALA A 156 11.68 -3.22 6.02
N GLU A 157 10.77 -3.78 6.82
CA GLU A 157 9.98 -4.96 6.44
C GLU A 157 9.08 -4.67 5.24
N SER A 158 8.40 -3.51 5.22
CA SER A 158 7.58 -3.10 4.09
C SER A 158 8.40 -3.00 2.80
N ASP A 159 9.62 -2.44 2.88
CA ASP A 159 10.55 -2.33 1.77
C ASP A 159 10.97 -3.71 1.22
N GLN A 160 11.24 -4.67 2.12
CA GLN A 160 11.54 -6.05 1.73
C GLN A 160 10.33 -6.75 1.10
N ARG A 161 9.13 -6.60 1.68
CA ARG A 161 7.90 -7.16 1.11
C ARG A 161 7.58 -6.60 -0.27
N ILE A 162 7.90 -5.32 -0.53
CA ILE A 162 7.80 -4.75 -1.90
C ILE A 162 8.72 -5.51 -2.85
N SER A 163 9.95 -5.80 -2.44
CA SER A 163 10.88 -6.58 -3.26
C SER A 163 10.34 -7.96 -3.62
N ASP A 164 9.80 -8.65 -2.63
CA ASP A 164 9.26 -9.99 -2.79
C ASP A 164 8.01 -9.99 -3.69
N ALA A 165 7.09 -9.05 -3.47
CA ALA A 165 5.90 -8.89 -4.29
C ALA A 165 6.21 -8.50 -5.75
N VAL A 166 7.25 -7.69 -5.97
CA VAL A 166 7.75 -7.34 -7.32
C VAL A 166 8.33 -8.57 -8.01
N ALA A 167 9.09 -9.41 -7.30
CA ALA A 167 9.64 -10.64 -7.85
C ALA A 167 8.54 -11.65 -8.21
N GLU A 168 7.52 -11.79 -7.34
CA GLU A 168 6.36 -12.63 -7.62
C GLU A 168 5.56 -12.12 -8.82
N ALA A 169 5.30 -10.81 -8.89
CA ALA A 169 4.63 -10.20 -10.04
C ALA A 169 5.38 -10.46 -11.33
N GLN A 170 6.73 -10.39 -11.32
CA GLN A 170 7.56 -10.71 -12.50
C GLN A 170 7.41 -12.17 -12.93
N ASP A 171 7.38 -13.13 -11.99
CA ASP A 171 7.14 -14.55 -12.31
C ASP A 171 5.77 -14.76 -12.94
N LEU A 172 4.72 -14.18 -12.34
CA LEU A 172 3.36 -14.24 -12.86
C LEU A 172 3.26 -13.66 -14.28
N MET A 173 3.90 -12.51 -14.54
CA MET A 173 3.95 -11.89 -15.88
C MET A 173 4.61 -12.81 -16.91
N ASN A 174 5.72 -13.46 -16.55
CA ASN A 174 6.41 -14.42 -17.41
C ASN A 174 5.52 -15.61 -17.75
N ARG A 175 4.82 -16.18 -16.76
CA ARG A 175 3.90 -17.30 -16.95
C ARG A 175 2.68 -16.92 -17.79
N VAL A 176 2.12 -15.72 -17.60
CA VAL A 176 1.05 -15.19 -18.45
C VAL A 176 1.52 -15.06 -19.90
N THR A 177 2.76 -14.61 -20.11
CA THR A 177 3.37 -14.53 -21.46
C THR A 177 3.51 -15.90 -22.12
N GLN A 178 3.95 -16.92 -21.37
CA GLN A 178 4.03 -18.29 -21.89
C GLN A 178 2.64 -18.82 -22.32
N LEU A 179 1.62 -18.58 -21.48
CA LEU A 179 0.25 -18.97 -21.83
C LEU A 179 -0.31 -18.16 -23.02
N ASN A 180 0.07 -16.90 -23.19
CA ASN A 180 -0.25 -16.12 -24.39
C ASN A 180 0.24 -16.84 -25.65
N GLN A 181 1.50 -17.31 -25.64
CA GLN A 181 2.10 -18.01 -26.79
C GLN A 181 1.41 -19.34 -27.07
N GLU A 182 1.07 -20.10 -26.02
CA GLU A 182 0.34 -21.36 -26.14
C GLU A 182 -1.07 -21.14 -26.72
N ILE A 183 -1.82 -20.16 -26.20
CA ILE A 183 -3.16 -19.81 -26.69
C ILE A 183 -3.12 -19.40 -28.15
N GLN A 184 -2.14 -18.59 -28.55
CA GLN A 184 -1.98 -18.15 -29.94
C GLN A 184 -1.64 -19.34 -30.86
N LEU A 185 -0.80 -20.27 -30.41
CA LEU A 185 -0.47 -21.48 -31.16
C LEU A 185 -1.72 -22.36 -31.35
N ASN A 186 -2.45 -22.62 -30.26
CA ASN A 186 -3.69 -23.41 -30.28
C ASN A 186 -4.73 -22.81 -31.22
N LYS A 187 -4.95 -21.49 -31.15
CA LYS A 187 -5.89 -20.82 -32.07
C LYS A 187 -5.47 -20.91 -33.54
N ARG A 188 -4.17 -20.78 -33.84
CA ARG A 188 -3.64 -20.91 -35.22
C ARG A 188 -3.75 -22.34 -35.76
N THR A 189 -3.63 -23.33 -34.90
CA THR A 189 -3.73 -24.75 -35.28
C THR A 189 -5.16 -25.31 -35.20
N GLY A 190 -6.11 -24.52 -34.70
CA GLY A 190 -7.49 -24.96 -34.46
C GLY A 190 -7.62 -25.91 -33.24
N ALA A 191 -6.62 -25.96 -32.38
CA ALA A 191 -6.67 -26.74 -31.14
C ALA A 191 -7.46 -25.99 -30.04
N ASP A 192 -7.91 -26.74 -29.03
CA ASP A 192 -8.61 -26.16 -27.89
C ASP A 192 -7.65 -25.34 -27.00
N SER A 193 -7.97 -24.06 -26.76
CA SER A 193 -7.21 -23.14 -25.90
C SER A 193 -7.85 -22.91 -24.55
N SER A 194 -9.02 -23.48 -24.28
CA SER A 194 -9.84 -23.14 -23.10
C SER A 194 -9.15 -23.45 -21.78
N GLY A 195 -8.35 -24.51 -21.71
CA GLY A 195 -7.55 -24.87 -20.53
C GLY A 195 -6.47 -23.83 -20.25
N ALA A 196 -5.70 -23.43 -21.28
CA ALA A 196 -4.67 -22.40 -21.17
C ALA A 196 -5.26 -21.03 -20.84
N GLU A 197 -6.43 -20.69 -21.41
CA GLU A 197 -7.17 -19.45 -21.08
C GLU A 197 -7.67 -19.43 -19.64
N ASN A 198 -8.09 -20.58 -19.06
CA ASN A 198 -8.45 -20.67 -17.66
C ASN A 198 -7.24 -20.49 -16.74
N ALA A 199 -6.14 -21.19 -17.03
CA ALA A 199 -4.89 -21.03 -16.30
C ALA A 199 -4.38 -19.58 -16.34
N GLN A 200 -4.47 -18.93 -17.52
CA GLN A 200 -4.08 -17.53 -17.69
C GLN A 200 -4.93 -16.60 -16.82
N SER A 201 -6.25 -16.79 -16.79
CA SER A 201 -7.15 -15.97 -15.94
C SER A 201 -6.80 -16.11 -14.47
N ALA A 202 -6.49 -17.32 -14.00
CA ALA A 202 -6.09 -17.56 -12.60
C ALA A 202 -4.77 -16.84 -12.25
N LEU A 203 -3.79 -16.84 -13.17
CA LEU A 203 -2.55 -16.09 -12.95
C LEU A 203 -2.77 -14.57 -12.97
N ILE A 204 -3.67 -14.08 -13.81
CA ILE A 204 -4.02 -12.65 -13.84
C ILE A 204 -4.76 -12.24 -12.56
N ASP A 205 -5.59 -13.11 -12.01
CA ASP A 205 -6.26 -12.85 -10.73
C ASP A 205 -5.22 -12.74 -9.59
N GLN A 206 -4.23 -13.63 -9.53
CA GLN A 206 -3.11 -13.53 -8.60
C GLN A 206 -2.30 -12.23 -8.84
N LEU A 207 -1.97 -11.91 -10.08
CA LEU A 207 -1.26 -10.68 -10.43
C LEU A 207 -2.08 -9.43 -10.02
N SER A 208 -3.42 -9.50 -10.12
CA SER A 208 -4.30 -8.40 -9.74
C SER A 208 -4.30 -8.11 -8.24
N ALA A 209 -4.02 -9.10 -7.40
CA ALA A 209 -3.84 -8.91 -5.97
C ALA A 209 -2.55 -8.13 -5.64
N LEU A 210 -1.49 -8.33 -6.44
CA LEU A 210 -0.20 -7.67 -6.27
C LEU A 210 -0.14 -6.27 -6.91
N LEU A 211 -0.77 -6.11 -8.09
CA LEU A 211 -0.78 -4.87 -8.88
C LEU A 211 -2.17 -4.63 -9.47
N ASP A 212 -2.57 -3.39 -9.58
CA ASP A 212 -3.80 -3.03 -10.29
C ASP A 212 -3.63 -3.24 -11.81
N VAL A 213 -4.36 -4.20 -12.36
CA VAL A 213 -4.21 -4.61 -13.76
C VAL A 213 -5.46 -4.36 -14.59
N ARG A 214 -5.23 -3.97 -15.84
CA ARG A 214 -6.24 -3.92 -16.91
C ARG A 214 -5.88 -4.90 -18.00
N VAL A 215 -6.82 -5.75 -18.35
CA VAL A 215 -6.63 -6.84 -19.31
C VAL A 215 -7.39 -6.53 -20.59
N THR A 216 -6.73 -6.67 -21.72
CA THR A 216 -7.32 -6.52 -23.06
C THR A 216 -7.05 -7.77 -23.87
N THR A 217 -8.09 -8.44 -24.32
CA THR A 217 -7.99 -9.62 -25.18
C THR A 217 -7.49 -9.27 -26.57
N GLN A 218 -6.65 -10.15 -27.13
CA GLN A 218 -6.11 -9.98 -28.47
C GLN A 218 -6.90 -10.82 -29.50
N PRO A 219 -7.15 -10.30 -30.71
CA PRO A 219 -7.87 -11.04 -31.75
C PRO A 219 -7.21 -12.38 -32.10
N GLU A 220 -5.90 -12.41 -32.11
CA GLU A 220 -5.08 -13.59 -32.45
C GLU A 220 -4.95 -14.59 -31.28
N GLY A 221 -5.49 -14.24 -30.13
CA GLY A 221 -5.40 -15.01 -28.88
C GLY A 221 -4.45 -14.40 -27.85
N GLY A 222 -4.68 -14.77 -26.59
CA GLY A 222 -3.96 -14.20 -25.46
C GLY A 222 -4.45 -12.80 -25.06
N VAL A 223 -3.70 -12.16 -24.19
CA VAL A 223 -4.07 -10.88 -23.57
C VAL A 223 -2.89 -9.92 -23.52
N HIS A 224 -3.18 -8.63 -23.53
CA HIS A 224 -2.29 -7.60 -23.05
C HIS A 224 -2.71 -7.20 -21.62
N VAL A 225 -1.73 -7.10 -20.73
CA VAL A 225 -1.93 -6.67 -19.35
C VAL A 225 -1.20 -5.34 -19.14
N ARG A 226 -1.91 -4.34 -18.63
CA ARG A 226 -1.37 -3.01 -18.30
C ARG A 226 -1.71 -2.67 -16.86
N THR A 227 -0.94 -1.78 -16.24
CA THR A 227 -1.40 -1.12 -15.01
C THR A 227 -2.57 -0.19 -15.33
N SER A 228 -3.37 0.18 -14.33
CA SER A 228 -4.40 1.22 -14.50
C SER A 228 -3.79 2.56 -14.90
N GLY A 229 -2.54 2.83 -14.52
CA GLY A 229 -1.76 3.99 -14.94
C GLY A 229 -1.24 3.92 -16.38
N GLY A 230 -1.45 2.77 -17.11
CA GLY A 230 -1.17 2.63 -18.54
C GLY A 230 0.16 1.93 -18.89
N ALA A 231 1.03 1.62 -17.94
CA ALA A 231 2.27 0.89 -18.20
C ALA A 231 1.99 -0.55 -18.67
N LEU A 232 2.64 -0.99 -19.74
CA LEU A 232 2.46 -2.31 -20.32
C LEU A 232 3.28 -3.33 -19.51
N LEU A 233 2.60 -4.26 -18.86
CA LEU A 233 3.22 -5.34 -18.08
C LEU A 233 3.46 -6.59 -18.93
N VAL A 234 2.45 -7.00 -19.69
CA VAL A 234 2.50 -8.16 -20.59
C VAL A 234 1.98 -7.74 -21.96
N GLY A 235 2.86 -7.86 -22.95
CA GLY A 235 2.57 -7.64 -24.36
C GLY A 235 2.89 -8.89 -25.17
N VAL A 236 3.75 -8.78 -26.17
CA VAL A 236 4.33 -9.91 -26.89
C VAL A 236 5.30 -10.66 -25.97
N THR A 237 6.04 -9.92 -25.19
CA THR A 237 6.91 -10.38 -24.10
C THR A 237 6.44 -9.80 -22.77
N ALA A 238 6.89 -10.37 -21.65
CA ALA A 238 6.75 -9.74 -20.35
C ALA A 238 7.74 -8.59 -20.23
N ALA A 239 7.27 -7.42 -19.79
CA ALA A 239 8.17 -6.34 -19.40
C ALA A 239 9.02 -6.79 -18.19
N ARG A 240 10.21 -6.23 -18.04
CA ARG A 240 11.09 -6.55 -16.92
C ARG A 240 10.79 -5.60 -15.77
N LEU A 241 10.15 -6.13 -14.75
CA LEU A 241 9.90 -5.45 -13.50
C LEU A 241 11.05 -5.74 -12.53
N SER A 242 11.60 -4.72 -11.87
CA SER A 242 12.67 -4.92 -10.90
C SER A 242 12.61 -3.87 -9.78
N TYR A 243 13.00 -4.29 -8.61
CA TYR A 243 13.13 -3.49 -7.41
C TYR A 243 14.38 -3.92 -6.64
N GLN A 244 15.06 -2.98 -6.04
CA GLN A 244 16.13 -3.24 -5.10
C GLN A 244 15.81 -2.52 -3.80
N PRO A 245 15.70 -3.24 -2.67
CA PRO A 245 15.49 -2.62 -1.37
C PRO A 245 16.52 -1.54 -1.09
N GLY A 246 16.08 -0.45 -0.51
CA GLY A 246 16.92 0.67 -0.15
C GLY A 246 17.57 0.50 1.23
N ASN A 247 18.14 1.58 1.74
CA ASN A 247 18.58 1.66 3.12
C ASN A 247 17.55 2.44 3.94
N ALA A 248 16.59 1.73 4.54
CA ALA A 248 15.52 2.31 5.34
C ALA A 248 16.05 3.19 6.48
N SER A 249 17.19 2.82 7.08
CA SER A 249 17.81 3.61 8.16
C SER A 249 18.37 4.96 7.66
N ALA A 250 18.66 5.07 6.38
CA ALA A 250 19.10 6.31 5.74
C ALA A 250 17.95 7.08 5.09
N GLY A 251 16.71 6.57 5.15
CA GLY A 251 15.54 7.14 4.46
C GLY A 251 15.64 7.06 2.93
N ALA A 252 16.53 6.22 2.41
CA ALA A 252 16.71 6.01 0.98
C ALA A 252 16.04 4.69 0.58
N PHE A 253 14.91 4.78 -0.09
CA PHE A 253 14.19 3.63 -0.62
C PHE A 253 14.50 3.41 -2.09
N GLY A 254 14.41 2.16 -2.52
CA GLY A 254 14.48 1.81 -3.93
C GLY A 254 13.24 2.30 -4.68
N THR A 255 13.32 2.29 -6.00
CA THR A 255 12.19 2.56 -6.89
C THR A 255 11.88 1.34 -7.73
N ILE A 256 10.59 1.12 -7.99
CA ILE A 256 10.17 0.05 -8.90
C ILE A 256 10.42 0.52 -10.32
N THR A 257 11.26 -0.23 -11.06
CA THR A 257 11.56 0.07 -12.45
C THR A 257 10.89 -0.94 -13.38
N LEU A 258 10.44 -0.49 -14.52
CA LEU A 258 9.85 -1.32 -15.56
C LEU A 258 10.57 -1.05 -16.88
N ASN A 259 11.12 -2.09 -17.50
CA ASN A 259 11.70 -2.03 -18.83
C ASN A 259 10.77 -2.77 -19.80
N GLU A 260 10.16 -2.02 -20.71
CA GLU A 260 9.34 -2.53 -21.81
C GLU A 260 10.21 -2.65 -23.08
N ASP A 261 9.74 -3.44 -24.07
CA ASP A 261 10.41 -3.55 -25.38
C ASP A 261 10.43 -2.20 -26.15
N ILE A 262 9.52 -1.29 -25.87
CA ILE A 262 9.31 -0.02 -26.57
C ILE A 262 9.52 1.19 -25.65
N GLY A 263 9.85 0.98 -24.37
CA GLY A 263 10.01 2.04 -23.40
C GLY A 263 10.55 1.54 -22.07
N ALA A 264 10.91 2.48 -21.21
CA ALA A 264 11.32 2.17 -19.85
C ALA A 264 10.74 3.20 -18.88
N PHE A 265 10.17 2.70 -17.79
CA PHE A 265 9.80 3.52 -16.64
C PHE A 265 10.90 3.39 -15.59
N SER A 266 11.67 4.43 -15.40
CA SER A 266 12.67 4.50 -14.32
C SER A 266 12.02 4.57 -12.93
N ASN A 267 10.75 4.95 -12.87
CA ASN A 267 9.90 4.89 -11.68
C ASN A 267 8.46 4.53 -12.09
N LEU A 268 8.02 3.35 -11.71
CA LEU A 268 6.67 2.85 -11.99
C LEU A 268 5.66 3.22 -10.88
N GLU A 269 6.12 3.56 -9.68
CA GLU A 269 5.28 3.77 -8.50
C GLU A 269 4.09 4.73 -8.73
N PRO A 270 4.24 5.87 -9.47
CA PRO A 270 3.12 6.76 -9.75
C PRO A 270 2.02 6.13 -10.63
N TYR A 271 2.32 5.04 -11.32
CA TYR A 271 1.41 4.34 -12.21
C TYR A 271 0.76 3.10 -11.56
N ILE A 272 1.08 2.82 -10.28
CA ILE A 272 0.50 1.75 -9.47
C ILE A 272 -0.59 2.36 -8.59
N MET A 273 -1.87 2.03 -8.89
CA MET A 273 -3.02 2.61 -8.20
C MET A 273 -3.68 1.65 -7.20
N GLY A 274 -3.26 0.38 -7.16
CA GLY A 274 -3.83 -0.66 -6.29
C GLY A 274 -2.92 -1.89 -6.22
N GLY A 275 -3.39 -2.90 -5.52
CA GLY A 275 -2.63 -4.12 -5.24
C GLY A 275 -1.79 -4.03 -3.98
N GLU A 276 -1.28 -5.17 -3.53
CA GLU A 276 -0.46 -5.27 -2.32
C GLU A 276 0.73 -4.30 -2.37
N ILE A 277 1.40 -4.20 -3.53
CA ILE A 277 2.54 -3.30 -3.72
C ILE A 277 2.15 -1.85 -3.40
N LYS A 278 0.96 -1.40 -3.83
CA LYS A 278 0.47 -0.05 -3.51
C LYS A 278 0.24 0.14 -2.02
N GLY A 279 -0.37 -0.85 -1.36
CA GLY A 279 -0.58 -0.83 0.08
C GLY A 279 0.73 -0.71 0.85
N LEU A 280 1.74 -1.50 0.46
CA LEU A 280 3.07 -1.48 1.05
C LEU A 280 3.81 -0.14 0.83
N LEU A 281 3.72 0.42 -0.40
CA LEU A 281 4.28 1.74 -0.71
C LEU A 281 3.63 2.85 0.14
N ASP A 282 2.31 2.84 0.29
CA ASP A 282 1.61 3.84 1.10
C ASP A 282 2.00 3.74 2.59
N VAL A 283 2.15 2.52 3.12
CA VAL A 283 2.63 2.31 4.50
C VAL A 283 4.07 2.79 4.67
N ARG A 284 4.97 2.42 3.75
CA ARG A 284 6.39 2.77 3.80
C ARG A 284 6.62 4.27 3.70
N ASP A 285 5.93 4.93 2.77
CA ASP A 285 6.24 6.31 2.38
C ASP A 285 5.38 7.36 3.08
N LYS A 286 4.21 6.98 3.61
CA LYS A 286 3.22 7.92 4.18
C LYS A 286 2.81 7.57 5.60
N ASP A 287 2.27 6.35 5.83
CA ASP A 287 1.61 6.04 7.08
C ASP A 287 2.61 5.93 8.24
N LEU A 288 3.63 5.08 8.12
CA LEU A 288 4.64 4.92 9.17
C LEU A 288 5.49 6.17 9.38
N PRO A 289 5.99 6.86 8.33
CA PRO A 289 6.65 8.15 8.52
C PRO A 289 5.77 9.20 9.18
N GLY A 290 4.47 9.23 8.88
CA GLY A 290 3.50 10.10 9.54
C GLY A 290 3.35 9.80 11.02
N LEU A 291 3.28 8.51 11.40
CA LEU A 291 3.28 8.08 12.81
C LEU A 291 4.59 8.45 13.53
N MET A 292 5.73 8.24 12.90
CA MET A 292 7.03 8.64 13.45
C MET A 292 7.13 10.15 13.67
N GLN A 293 6.63 10.95 12.72
CA GLN A 293 6.59 12.40 12.85
C GLN A 293 5.69 12.84 14.00
N ALA A 294 4.51 12.22 14.15
CA ALA A 294 3.59 12.51 15.24
C ALA A 294 4.21 12.16 16.60
N LEU A 295 4.87 10.98 16.69
CA LEU A 295 5.57 10.53 17.90
C LEU A 295 6.73 11.46 18.27
N GLY A 296 7.53 11.86 17.28
CA GLY A 296 8.63 12.81 17.48
C GLY A 296 8.13 14.20 17.89
N GLY A 297 7.03 14.67 17.28
CA GLY A 297 6.37 15.91 17.65
C GLY A 297 5.85 15.91 19.08
N PHE A 298 5.24 14.80 19.50
CA PHE A 298 4.81 14.58 20.89
C PHE A 298 5.99 14.65 21.87
N ALA A 299 7.09 13.93 21.58
CA ALA A 299 8.27 13.92 22.42
C ALA A 299 8.92 15.32 22.53
N ALA A 300 9.00 16.06 21.43
CA ALA A 300 9.51 17.42 21.40
C ALA A 300 8.64 18.37 22.24
N ALA A 301 7.32 18.31 22.04
CA ALA A 301 6.37 19.15 22.79
C ALA A 301 6.41 18.87 24.29
N LEU A 302 6.50 17.60 24.67
CA LEU A 302 6.67 17.22 26.09
C LEU A 302 7.97 17.74 26.66
N GLY A 303 9.09 17.57 25.94
CA GLY A 303 10.39 18.10 26.34
C GLY A 303 10.40 19.61 26.52
N ASP A 304 9.78 20.34 25.59
CA ASP A 304 9.65 21.79 25.65
C ASP A 304 8.79 22.23 26.84
N ALA A 305 7.65 21.57 27.09
CA ALA A 305 6.78 21.87 28.24
C ALA A 305 7.50 21.64 29.57
N VAL A 306 8.21 20.53 29.71
CA VAL A 306 9.00 20.22 30.93
C VAL A 306 10.12 21.23 31.12
N ASN A 307 10.84 21.61 30.05
CA ASN A 307 11.88 22.60 30.10
C ASN A 307 11.33 24.00 30.45
N GLU A 308 10.16 24.38 29.93
CA GLU A 308 9.50 25.63 30.25
C GLU A 308 9.18 25.70 31.75
N ILE A 309 8.50 24.67 32.30
CA ILE A 309 8.20 24.55 33.72
C ILE A 309 9.49 24.60 34.56
N HIS A 310 10.52 23.85 34.16
CA HIS A 310 11.81 23.85 34.88
C HIS A 310 12.48 25.21 34.90
N ASN A 311 12.43 25.94 33.78
CA ASN A 311 13.05 27.27 33.65
C ASN A 311 12.26 28.38 34.39
N GLU A 312 10.94 28.20 34.55
CA GLU A 312 10.09 29.14 35.29
C GLU A 312 10.21 28.98 36.80
N ASN A 313 10.64 27.84 37.30
CA ASN A 313 10.75 27.54 38.72
C ASN A 313 12.16 27.70 39.25
N ALA A 314 12.27 28.14 40.51
CA ALA A 314 13.54 28.25 41.20
C ALA A 314 13.94 26.92 41.87
N SER A 315 15.23 26.64 41.93
CA SER A 315 15.71 25.46 42.67
C SER A 315 15.41 25.57 44.15
N SER A 316 15.01 24.49 44.81
CA SER A 316 14.88 24.40 46.25
C SER A 316 15.97 23.46 46.84
N PRO A 317 16.88 23.94 47.69
CA PRO A 317 17.11 25.35 48.07
C PRO A 317 17.64 26.19 46.92
N ALA A 318 17.38 27.50 46.97
CA ALA A 318 17.80 28.45 45.93
C ALA A 318 19.33 28.44 45.78
N ARG A 319 19.84 28.24 44.59
CA ARG A 319 21.26 28.29 44.28
C ARG A 319 21.73 29.73 44.13
N SER A 320 22.87 30.06 44.72
CA SER A 320 23.47 31.38 44.56
C SER A 320 24.10 31.60 43.18
N VAL A 321 24.39 30.52 42.45
CA VAL A 321 24.98 30.55 41.10
C VAL A 321 24.24 29.53 40.22
N LEU A 322 23.75 29.96 39.06
CA LEU A 322 23.16 29.12 38.02
C LEU A 322 24.16 29.03 36.86
N ASN A 323 24.68 27.85 36.62
CA ASN A 323 25.50 27.57 35.45
C ASN A 323 24.61 26.96 34.37
N GLY A 324 24.37 27.71 33.28
CA GLY A 324 23.68 27.17 32.09
C GLY A 324 24.58 26.18 31.34
N ARG A 325 24.01 25.07 30.85
CA ARG A 325 24.72 24.11 29.99
C ARG A 325 24.67 24.47 28.49
N GLN A 326 23.99 25.54 28.13
CA GLN A 326 23.94 25.99 26.73
C GLN A 326 25.30 26.56 26.31
N THR A 327 25.94 25.86 25.38
CA THR A 327 27.18 26.31 24.71
C THR A 327 26.81 26.95 23.38
N GLY A 328 27.53 27.97 22.95
CA GLY A 328 27.30 28.64 21.65
C GLY A 328 26.34 29.84 21.70
N LEU A 329 26.04 30.38 22.89
CA LEU A 329 25.27 31.60 23.04
C LEU A 329 26.11 32.79 22.56
N ILE A 330 25.62 33.49 21.54
CA ILE A 330 26.22 34.73 21.03
C ILE A 330 25.76 35.87 21.94
N GLY A 331 26.72 36.75 22.33
CA GLY A 331 26.43 37.95 23.13
C GLY A 331 25.40 38.83 22.41
N GLY A 332 24.17 38.86 22.90
CA GLY A 332 23.03 39.55 22.28
C GLY A 332 21.71 38.75 22.33
N ASP A 333 21.73 37.48 22.66
CA ASP A 333 20.55 36.59 22.71
C ASP A 333 19.54 36.92 23.83
N GLY A 334 19.66 38.05 24.49
CA GLY A 334 18.66 38.54 25.46
C GLY A 334 18.58 37.76 26.77
N LEU A 335 19.43 36.71 26.97
CA LEU A 335 19.43 35.89 28.18
C LEU A 335 19.71 36.69 29.44
N HIS A 336 20.59 37.69 29.36
CA HIS A 336 20.80 38.59 30.48
C HIS A 336 19.59 39.47 30.81
N ARG A 337 18.77 39.81 29.82
CA ARG A 337 17.52 40.55 30.00
C ARG A 337 16.44 39.70 30.66
N ARG A 338 16.31 38.43 30.23
CA ARG A 338 15.30 37.50 30.79
C ARG A 338 15.59 37.12 32.24
N SER A 339 16.84 36.91 32.62
CA SER A 339 17.22 36.63 34.00
C SER A 339 16.99 37.83 34.93
N HIS A 340 17.15 39.06 34.46
CA HIS A 340 16.88 40.26 35.24
C HIS A 340 15.39 40.59 35.34
N ASP A 341 14.61 40.41 34.29
CA ASP A 341 13.17 40.62 34.30
C ASP A 341 12.43 39.57 35.17
N ARG A 342 12.93 38.33 35.21
CA ARG A 342 12.36 37.32 36.12
C ARG A 342 12.53 37.61 37.60
N ARG A 343 13.63 38.26 38.01
CA ARG A 343 13.78 38.76 39.38
C ARG A 343 12.76 39.86 39.71
N ARG A 344 12.29 40.62 38.72
CA ARG A 344 11.22 41.62 38.87
C ARG A 344 9.82 41.03 38.74
N GLY A 345 9.65 39.92 38.02
CA GLY A 345 8.36 39.22 37.84
C GLY A 345 7.86 38.55 39.13
N CYS A 346 8.76 38.13 40.02
CA CYS A 346 8.38 37.65 41.37
C CYS A 346 7.78 38.76 42.28
N LEU A 347 7.74 40.00 41.84
CA LEU A 347 7.11 41.11 42.51
C LEU A 347 5.85 41.61 41.76
N GLY A 348 5.04 40.72 41.25
CA GLY A 348 3.64 41.01 40.92
C GLY A 348 3.37 42.01 39.81
N ARG A 349 3.81 41.75 38.58
CA ARG A 349 3.26 42.42 37.39
C ARG A 349 2.85 41.41 36.34
N ALA A 350 1.59 41.51 35.94
CA ALA A 350 1.00 40.77 34.83
C ALA A 350 1.77 41.01 33.53
N ALA A 351 2.01 39.95 32.75
CA ALA A 351 2.61 39.98 31.45
C ALA A 351 1.78 40.86 30.47
N PRO A 352 2.42 41.69 29.62
CA PRO A 352 1.66 42.38 28.58
C PRO A 352 1.23 41.40 27.51
N ALA A 353 -0.05 41.45 27.14
CA ALA A 353 -0.67 40.68 26.09
C ALA A 353 0.11 40.84 24.76
N ALA A 354 0.38 39.71 24.12
CA ALA A 354 1.01 39.68 22.80
C ALA A 354 0.07 40.32 21.75
N ASP A 355 0.50 41.47 21.20
CA ASP A 355 -0.20 42.17 20.12
C ASP A 355 -0.02 41.40 18.78
N HIS A 356 -0.95 40.53 18.47
CA HIS A 356 -1.05 39.85 17.17
C HIS A 356 -1.60 40.80 16.12
N ARG A 357 -0.78 41.72 15.60
CA ARG A 357 -1.13 42.47 14.39
C ARG A 357 -0.93 41.61 13.15
N PHE A 358 -1.98 40.91 12.77
CA PHE A 358 -2.15 40.33 11.44
C PHE A 358 -2.21 41.45 10.40
N ARG A 359 -1.15 41.64 9.64
CA ARG A 359 -1.19 42.51 8.45
C ARG A 359 -2.00 41.79 7.36
N ARG A 360 -3.27 42.19 7.22
CA ARG A 360 -4.08 41.90 6.03
C ARG A 360 -3.45 42.63 4.84
N ARG A 361 -2.86 41.89 3.90
CA ARG A 361 -2.60 42.41 2.55
C ARG A 361 -3.95 42.55 1.85
N ALA A 362 -4.35 43.77 1.57
CA ALA A 362 -5.48 44.09 0.73
C ALA A 362 -5.17 43.73 -0.72
N ASP A 363 -5.86 42.74 -1.24
CA ASP A 363 -5.84 42.36 -2.65
C ASP A 363 -6.70 43.37 -3.43
N ARG A 364 -6.07 44.30 -4.13
CA ARG A 364 -6.76 45.21 -5.07
C ARG A 364 -7.05 44.46 -6.35
N ARG A 365 -8.23 43.86 -6.45
CA ARG A 365 -8.78 43.44 -7.73
C ARG A 365 -9.14 44.70 -8.56
N ARG A 366 -8.42 44.88 -9.66
CA ARG A 366 -8.80 45.79 -10.73
C ARG A 366 -10.07 45.26 -11.41
N ARG A 367 -11.11 46.08 -11.49
CA ARG A 367 -12.25 45.90 -12.38
C ARG A 367 -11.80 46.20 -13.81
N PRO A 368 -12.26 45.46 -14.81
CA PRO A 368 -12.17 45.92 -16.22
C PRO A 368 -13.29 46.93 -16.46
N GLY A 369 -12.90 48.10 -16.97
CA GLY A 369 -13.82 49.13 -17.45
C GLY A 369 -14.33 48.80 -18.87
N ASP A 370 -15.58 49.16 -19.08
CA ASP A 370 -16.26 49.22 -20.35
C ASP A 370 -15.56 50.17 -21.31
N GLY A 371 -15.65 49.86 -22.60
CA GLY A 371 -15.41 50.87 -23.62
C GLY A 371 -15.06 50.33 -25.01
N LEU A 372 -16.13 50.21 -25.87
CA LEU A 372 -16.15 50.17 -27.32
C LEU A 372 -15.66 48.92 -28.06
#